data_f76c8e7e3dda95bf3ed36ddfc9a9cf58
#
_entry.id   f76c8e7e3dda95bf3ed36ddfc9a9cf58
#
_cell.length_a   1.000
_cell.length_b   1.000
_cell.length_c   1.000
_cell.angle_alpha   90.00
_cell.angle_beta   90.00
_cell.angle_gamma   90.00
#
_symmetry.space_group_name_H-M   'P 1'
#
loop_
_entity.id
_entity.type
_entity.pdbx_description
1 polymer ?
#
loop_
_entity_poly.entity_id
_entity_poly.type
_entity_poly.pdbx_seq_one_letter_code
_entity_poly.pdbx_strand_id
1 'polypeptide(L)'
;MHYSRNTVTAIAVIIGSLLIPQHIIAQADAAQTAQTAEPRQKVTLTADDAVELALQTHIDIKRSQITLKQTQRESSHSWNSLLPSIKATASGSRQGALKSENKTAQNTQELSAGLSASLTIDSGLGAKIKKLKSAYQAQQASYEDTVRSTESAVRQSFYNLLYLKEKVAAAKSTLESYQSQYDQTKNKYDRGVVPELDLLTAQVNLETSKPDVDSALASYYNTLHEFLNTIGLELPFSTDVELSGSLDDAETVQRIGPEVIKGCEDKSPAVRQLQDALRTAEYAKQYAYNSAYLPSLTLGANIFPEFHSKNLETSDSSDKPYWNVSIGISLPLDSWIYGSSARDTVAAQDDTIQDYKLQIADKKKTVRTSIIEKLTNIETSQKTLKARHLNLELAEKSYKMTEEAYQRGTKDLLALQSSLDTLHSARLQLREEQYTLLKNVLELENELSLASGTYFTTTSN
;
A
#
# COMPACT_ATOMS: atom_id res chain seq x y z
N MET A 1 -74.16 25.60 -6.05
CA MET A 1 -73.64 26.77 -5.29
C MET A 1 -72.58 26.25 -4.33
N HIS A 2 -71.36 26.87 -4.44
CA HIS A 2 -70.19 26.82 -3.56
C HIS A 2 -69.26 25.61 -3.57
N TYR A 3 -68.24 25.83 -4.28
CA TYR A 3 -66.80 25.59 -4.17
C TYR A 3 -66.19 25.38 -2.78
N SER A 4 -65.28 24.44 -2.65
CA SER A 4 -64.01 24.60 -1.91
C SER A 4 -63.06 23.42 -2.24
N ARG A 5 -62.15 23.61 -2.73
CA ARG A 5 -60.72 23.79 -3.05
C ARG A 5 -59.83 22.79 -2.36
N ASN A 6 -59.11 22.06 -3.23
CA ASN A 6 -57.92 21.24 -3.02
C ASN A 6 -56.81 21.96 -2.23
N THR A 7 -56.07 21.17 -1.45
CA THR A 7 -54.64 21.47 -1.17
C THR A 7 -53.82 20.20 -1.30
N VAL A 8 -53.18 20.10 -2.45
CA VAL A 8 -52.06 19.19 -2.68
C VAL A 8 -50.80 19.91 -2.20
N THR A 9 -50.16 19.39 -1.16
CA THR A 9 -48.91 19.96 -0.67
C THR A 9 -47.77 19.32 -1.47
N ALA A 10 -47.19 20.10 -2.37
CA ALA A 10 -45.99 19.74 -3.11
C ALA A 10 -44.76 19.94 -2.19
N ILE A 11 -43.93 18.92 -2.08
CA ILE A 11 -42.60 19.01 -1.46
C ILE A 11 -41.67 19.66 -2.50
N ALA A 12 -41.30 20.91 -2.24
CA ALA A 12 -40.31 21.64 -3.01
C ALA A 12 -38.90 21.31 -2.50
N VAL A 13 -38.09 20.74 -3.39
CA VAL A 13 -36.65 20.60 -3.19
C VAL A 13 -36.01 21.98 -3.43
N ILE A 14 -35.43 22.54 -2.38
CA ILE A 14 -34.66 23.79 -2.47
C ILE A 14 -33.25 23.46 -2.89
N ILE A 15 -32.92 23.78 -4.14
CA ILE A 15 -31.53 23.86 -4.62
C ILE A 15 -31.04 25.28 -4.35
N GLY A 16 -30.18 25.43 -3.32
CA GLY A 16 -29.53 26.70 -3.02
C GLY A 16 -28.39 26.95 -4.00
N SER A 17 -28.59 27.93 -4.90
CA SER A 17 -27.55 28.52 -5.75
C SER A 17 -26.65 29.45 -4.91
N LEU A 18 -25.38 29.09 -4.72
CA LEU A 18 -24.37 30.01 -4.20
C LEU A 18 -23.93 30.97 -5.30
N LEU A 19 -24.30 32.23 -5.11
CA LEU A 19 -23.80 33.39 -5.87
C LEU A 19 -22.36 33.70 -5.42
N ILE A 20 -21.44 33.63 -6.37
CA ILE A 20 -20.06 34.11 -6.24
C ILE A 20 -20.06 35.61 -6.57
N PRO A 21 -19.58 36.52 -5.72
CA PRO A 21 -19.35 37.89 -6.13
C PRO A 21 -18.05 38.00 -6.93
N GLN A 22 -18.15 38.42 -8.20
CA GLN A 22 -17.06 38.98 -8.98
C GLN A 22 -16.79 40.42 -8.52
N HIS A 23 -15.55 40.75 -8.52
CA HIS A 23 -14.81 42.02 -8.56
C HIS A 23 -13.88 42.23 -7.36
N ILE A 24 -12.58 42.16 -7.72
CA ILE A 24 -11.69 43.33 -7.57
C ILE A 24 -10.49 43.07 -8.48
N ILE A 25 -10.38 43.82 -9.58
CA ILE A 25 -9.16 44.04 -10.31
C ILE A 25 -8.40 45.11 -9.54
N ALA A 26 -7.28 44.77 -8.96
CA ALA A 26 -6.33 45.77 -8.43
C ALA A 26 -5.04 45.69 -9.24
N GLN A 27 -4.63 46.85 -9.71
CA GLN A 27 -3.49 47.16 -10.55
C GLN A 27 -2.16 46.62 -9.99
N ALA A 28 -1.38 46.05 -10.89
CA ALA A 28 -0.01 45.65 -10.65
C ALA A 28 0.84 46.95 -10.56
N ASP A 29 1.29 47.29 -9.38
CA ASP A 29 2.44 48.16 -9.23
C ASP A 29 3.72 47.31 -9.15
N ALA A 30 4.58 47.51 -10.15
CA ALA A 30 5.87 46.89 -10.24
C ALA A 30 6.81 47.52 -9.18
N ALA A 31 6.83 46.93 -8.00
CA ALA A 31 7.91 47.14 -7.05
C ALA A 31 8.86 45.91 -7.15
N GLN A 32 10.02 46.12 -7.74
CA GLN A 32 11.15 45.23 -7.60
C GLN A 32 11.53 45.11 -6.12
N THR A 33 10.96 44.14 -5.45
CA THR A 33 11.42 43.76 -4.11
C THR A 33 12.56 42.78 -4.30
N ALA A 34 13.76 43.23 -3.97
CA ALA A 34 14.90 42.36 -3.78
C ALA A 34 14.44 41.22 -2.83
N GLN A 35 14.36 39.99 -3.35
CA GLN A 35 14.18 38.79 -2.55
C GLN A 35 15.39 38.70 -1.62
N THR A 36 15.25 39.17 -0.40
CA THR A 36 16.06 38.69 0.71
C THR A 36 15.81 37.18 0.78
N ALA A 37 16.81 36.39 0.45
CA ALA A 37 16.78 34.95 0.60
C ALA A 37 16.49 34.65 2.07
N GLU A 38 15.27 34.23 2.35
CA GLU A 38 14.94 33.65 3.66
C GLU A 38 15.95 32.53 3.94
N PRO A 39 16.45 32.41 5.18
CA PRO A 39 17.35 31.31 5.52
C PRO A 39 16.64 29.99 5.17
N ARG A 40 17.19 29.22 4.27
CA ARG A 40 16.68 27.89 3.87
C ARG A 40 16.53 27.07 5.14
N GLN A 41 15.32 26.70 5.45
CA GLN A 41 15.02 25.88 6.61
C GLN A 41 15.66 24.52 6.37
N LYS A 42 16.63 24.14 7.19
CA LYS A 42 17.36 22.90 7.10
C LYS A 42 16.64 21.86 7.95
N VAL A 43 16.16 20.79 7.31
CA VAL A 43 15.51 19.68 8.00
C VAL A 43 16.46 18.48 7.94
N THR A 44 16.91 18.03 9.11
CA THR A 44 17.69 16.79 9.23
C THR A 44 16.72 15.62 9.41
N LEU A 45 16.91 14.56 8.63
CA LEU A 45 16.05 13.38 8.63
C LEU A 45 16.91 12.13 8.81
N THR A 46 16.61 11.34 9.85
CA THR A 46 17.18 10.01 10.07
C THR A 46 16.28 8.92 9.45
N ALA A 47 16.77 7.69 9.33
CA ALA A 47 15.95 6.56 8.87
C ALA A 47 14.76 6.30 9.81
N ASP A 48 14.96 6.46 11.11
CA ASP A 48 13.91 6.23 12.10
C ASP A 48 12.85 7.33 12.10
N ASP A 49 13.26 8.61 11.96
CA ASP A 49 12.32 9.73 11.79
C ASP A 49 11.45 9.54 10.53
N ALA A 50 12.06 9.11 9.45
CA ALA A 50 11.35 8.84 8.19
C ALA A 50 10.33 7.70 8.33
N VAL A 51 10.69 6.65 9.04
CA VAL A 51 9.77 5.53 9.36
C VAL A 51 8.62 6.02 10.23
N GLU A 52 8.89 6.79 11.28
CA GLU A 52 7.83 7.30 12.16
C GLU A 52 6.83 8.16 11.40
N LEU A 53 7.31 9.07 10.55
CA LEU A 53 6.46 9.89 9.68
C LEU A 53 5.64 9.04 8.72
N ALA A 54 6.26 8.06 8.06
CA ALA A 54 5.57 7.17 7.14
C ALA A 54 4.48 6.35 7.85
N LEU A 55 4.72 5.84 9.04
CA LEU A 55 3.73 5.08 9.80
C LEU A 55 2.48 5.91 10.14
N GLN A 56 2.63 7.23 10.28
CA GLN A 56 1.51 8.14 10.55
C GLN A 56 0.79 8.61 9.27
N THR A 57 1.50 8.74 8.17
CA THR A 57 1.01 9.43 6.97
C THR A 57 0.71 8.51 5.80
N HIS A 58 1.42 7.36 5.68
CA HIS A 58 1.37 6.50 4.50
C HIS A 58 -0.03 6.01 4.16
N ILE A 59 -0.41 6.15 2.90
CA ILE A 59 -1.77 5.88 2.43
C ILE A 59 -2.19 4.42 2.62
N ASP A 60 -1.29 3.46 2.39
CA ASP A 60 -1.61 2.04 2.49
C ASP A 60 -1.85 1.62 3.95
N ILE A 61 -1.12 2.21 4.92
CA ILE A 61 -1.37 1.99 6.34
C ILE A 61 -2.75 2.52 6.73
N LYS A 62 -3.10 3.74 6.28
CA LYS A 62 -4.43 4.33 6.53
C LYS A 62 -5.55 3.49 5.91
N ARG A 63 -5.38 3.01 4.68
CA ARG A 63 -6.33 2.13 4.01
C ARG A 63 -6.48 0.79 4.73
N SER A 64 -5.38 0.16 5.10
CA SER A 64 -5.39 -1.09 5.87
C SER A 64 -6.04 -0.91 7.24
N GLN A 65 -5.81 0.23 7.91
CA GLN A 65 -6.49 0.57 9.17
C GLN A 65 -8.00 0.75 9.00
N ILE A 66 -8.46 1.35 7.90
CA ILE A 66 -9.89 1.48 7.60
C ILE A 66 -10.51 0.09 7.42
N THR A 67 -9.87 -0.78 6.65
CA THR A 67 -10.33 -2.17 6.44
C THR A 67 -10.34 -2.96 7.75
N LEU A 68 -9.31 -2.79 8.60
CA LEU A 68 -9.26 -3.39 9.93
C LEU A 68 -10.42 -2.92 10.82
N LYS A 69 -10.73 -1.63 10.83
CA LYS A 69 -11.88 -1.08 11.56
C LYS A 69 -13.22 -1.61 11.01
N GLN A 70 -13.32 -1.83 9.70
CA GLN A 70 -14.49 -2.41 9.07
C GLN A 70 -14.69 -3.86 9.54
N THR A 71 -13.68 -4.72 9.38
CA THR A 71 -13.78 -6.13 9.81
C THR A 71 -13.93 -6.27 11.31
N GLN A 72 -13.37 -5.35 12.10
CA GLN A 72 -13.61 -5.28 13.55
C GLN A 72 -15.08 -5.01 13.86
N ARG A 73 -15.72 -4.04 13.17
CA ARG A 73 -17.16 -3.78 13.34
C ARG A 73 -18.00 -4.99 12.94
N GLU A 74 -17.69 -5.63 11.81
CA GLU A 74 -18.38 -6.83 11.35
C GLU A 74 -18.26 -7.99 12.35
N SER A 75 -17.07 -8.19 12.92
CA SER A 75 -16.82 -9.19 13.94
C SER A 75 -17.51 -8.87 15.27
N SER A 76 -17.41 -7.64 15.77
CA SER A 76 -18.04 -7.21 17.04
C SER A 76 -19.55 -7.18 16.95
N HIS A 77 -20.11 -6.85 15.79
CA HIS A 77 -21.55 -6.84 15.54
C HIS A 77 -22.05 -8.16 14.90
N SER A 78 -21.27 -9.23 14.94
CA SER A 78 -21.67 -10.54 14.39
C SER A 78 -22.97 -11.07 15.00
N TRP A 79 -23.33 -10.64 16.22
CA TRP A 79 -24.58 -10.93 16.90
C TRP A 79 -25.80 -10.22 16.26
N ASN A 80 -25.61 -9.25 15.33
CA ASN A 80 -26.72 -8.59 14.63
C ASN A 80 -27.60 -9.58 13.87
N SER A 81 -27.09 -10.76 13.53
CA SER A 81 -27.89 -11.85 12.96
C SER A 81 -28.96 -12.40 13.92
N LEU A 82 -28.88 -12.04 15.21
CA LEU A 82 -29.90 -12.35 16.23
C LEU A 82 -30.87 -11.19 16.48
N LEU A 83 -30.71 -10.07 15.78
CA LEU A 83 -31.63 -8.95 15.85
C LEU A 83 -32.81 -9.17 14.88
N PRO A 84 -34.04 -8.87 15.29
CA PRO A 84 -35.16 -8.90 14.37
C PRO A 84 -35.02 -7.79 13.31
N SER A 85 -35.33 -8.13 12.07
CA SER A 85 -35.49 -7.14 11.00
C SER A 85 -36.85 -6.47 11.15
N ILE A 86 -36.86 -5.18 11.44
CA ILE A 86 -38.12 -4.40 11.59
C ILE A 86 -38.31 -3.60 10.29
N LYS A 87 -39.48 -3.75 9.68
CA LYS A 87 -39.85 -3.07 8.43
C LYS A 87 -41.21 -2.43 8.58
N ALA A 88 -41.36 -1.20 8.12
CA ALA A 88 -42.62 -0.55 7.85
C ALA A 88 -42.89 -0.68 6.34
N THR A 89 -44.05 -1.18 5.99
CA THR A 89 -44.47 -1.36 4.59
C THR A 89 -45.76 -0.62 4.35
N ALA A 90 -45.87 0.04 3.22
CA ALA A 90 -47.10 0.58 2.70
C ALA A 90 -47.23 0.14 1.24
N SER A 91 -48.33 -0.44 0.86
CA SER A 91 -48.57 -0.87 -0.51
C SER A 91 -49.98 -0.50 -0.95
N GLY A 92 -50.08 -0.08 -2.20
CA GLY A 92 -51.35 0.18 -2.87
C GLY A 92 -51.46 -0.71 -4.11
N SER A 93 -52.55 -1.42 -4.24
CA SER A 93 -52.85 -2.23 -5.40
C SER A 93 -54.21 -1.81 -6.00
N ARG A 94 -54.27 -1.86 -7.33
CA ARG A 94 -55.50 -1.70 -8.07
C ARG A 94 -55.65 -2.89 -9.01
N GLN A 95 -56.72 -3.64 -8.82
CA GLN A 95 -57.03 -4.81 -9.63
C GLN A 95 -58.32 -4.57 -10.39
N GLY A 96 -58.30 -4.83 -11.69
CA GLY A 96 -59.46 -4.72 -12.57
C GLY A 96 -59.47 -5.82 -13.62
N ALA A 97 -60.66 -6.23 -14.06
CA ALA A 97 -60.81 -7.21 -15.12
C ALA A 97 -60.50 -6.59 -16.51
N LEU A 98 -59.62 -7.23 -17.29
CA LEU A 98 -59.32 -6.81 -18.67
C LEU A 98 -60.50 -7.02 -19.64
N LYS A 99 -61.37 -8.01 -19.36
CA LYS A 99 -62.58 -8.30 -20.12
C LYS A 99 -63.59 -8.91 -19.16
N SER A 100 -64.75 -8.26 -19.01
CA SER A 100 -65.83 -8.78 -18.16
C SER A 100 -67.12 -8.74 -18.92
N GLU A 101 -67.73 -9.89 -19.10
CA GLU A 101 -69.12 -10.04 -19.61
C GLU A 101 -70.18 -9.83 -18.51
N ASN A 102 -69.77 -9.82 -17.27
CA ASN A 102 -70.63 -9.55 -16.10
C ASN A 102 -70.38 -8.14 -15.55
N LYS A 103 -71.44 -7.38 -15.40
CA LYS A 103 -71.46 -6.00 -14.88
C LYS A 103 -71.04 -5.88 -13.39
N THR A 104 -70.66 -6.99 -12.73
CA THR A 104 -70.25 -7.04 -11.34
C THR A 104 -68.74 -7.23 -11.14
N ALA A 105 -67.93 -7.12 -12.19
CA ALA A 105 -66.48 -7.11 -11.99
C ALA A 105 -66.07 -5.79 -11.36
N GLN A 106 -65.99 -5.73 -10.07
CA GLN A 106 -65.59 -4.55 -9.29
C GLN A 106 -64.07 -4.34 -9.43
N ASN A 107 -63.69 -3.12 -9.84
CA ASN A 107 -62.33 -2.67 -9.68
C ASN A 107 -62.05 -2.56 -8.17
N THR A 108 -61.19 -3.40 -7.65
CA THR A 108 -60.80 -3.30 -6.24
C THR A 108 -59.51 -2.45 -6.15
N GLN A 109 -59.54 -1.51 -5.24
CA GLN A 109 -58.36 -0.73 -4.84
C GLN A 109 -58.06 -1.11 -3.39
N GLU A 110 -56.84 -1.52 -3.12
CA GLU A 110 -56.41 -1.94 -1.80
C GLU A 110 -55.23 -1.08 -1.39
N LEU A 111 -55.32 -0.40 -0.28
CA LEU A 111 -54.22 0.30 0.37
C LEU A 111 -53.94 -0.40 1.70
N SER A 112 -52.72 -0.89 1.88
CA SER A 112 -52.30 -1.53 3.12
C SER A 112 -51.06 -0.87 3.68
N ALA A 113 -51.01 -0.74 5.00
CA ALA A 113 -49.83 -0.33 5.73
C ALA A 113 -49.63 -1.31 6.91
N GLY A 114 -48.36 -1.56 7.23
CA GLY A 114 -48.07 -2.48 8.33
C GLY A 114 -46.65 -2.34 8.84
N LEU A 115 -46.46 -2.82 10.07
CA LEU A 115 -45.15 -3.02 10.69
C LEU A 115 -44.90 -4.52 10.79
N SER A 116 -43.76 -4.97 10.34
CA SER A 116 -43.33 -6.36 10.47
C SER A 116 -41.99 -6.43 11.20
N ALA A 117 -41.86 -7.38 12.10
CA ALA A 117 -40.59 -7.77 12.70
C ALA A 117 -40.37 -9.25 12.40
N SER A 118 -39.22 -9.59 11.85
CA SER A 118 -38.85 -10.98 11.56
C SER A 118 -37.46 -11.29 12.04
N LEU A 119 -37.28 -12.43 12.68
CA LEU A 119 -35.98 -12.97 13.12
C LEU A 119 -35.85 -14.38 12.56
N THR A 120 -34.85 -14.63 11.77
CA THR A 120 -34.48 -15.96 11.28
C THR A 120 -33.19 -16.41 11.95
N ILE A 121 -33.27 -17.48 12.71
CA ILE A 121 -32.09 -18.12 13.33
C ILE A 121 -31.70 -19.30 12.45
N ASP A 122 -30.63 -19.08 11.70
CA ASP A 122 -30.02 -20.08 10.83
C ASP A 122 -29.10 -20.99 11.65
N SER A 123 -29.13 -22.30 11.40
CA SER A 123 -28.25 -23.27 12.06
C SER A 123 -26.77 -23.06 11.76
N GLY A 124 -26.46 -22.33 10.69
CA GLY A 124 -25.09 -21.89 10.32
C GLY A 124 -24.59 -20.69 11.09
N LEU A 125 -25.43 -20.04 11.92
CA LEU A 125 -25.07 -18.78 12.60
C LEU A 125 -23.74 -18.86 13.38
N GLY A 126 -23.52 -19.99 14.10
CA GLY A 126 -22.26 -20.18 14.83
C GLY A 126 -21.04 -20.21 13.93
N ALA A 127 -21.13 -20.82 12.75
CA ALA A 127 -20.07 -20.85 11.75
C ALA A 127 -19.87 -19.46 11.12
N LYS A 128 -20.94 -18.71 10.84
CA LYS A 128 -20.90 -17.33 10.37
C LYS A 128 -20.15 -16.42 11.34
N ILE A 129 -20.41 -16.52 12.64
CA ILE A 129 -19.73 -15.75 13.68
C ILE A 129 -18.23 -16.11 13.72
N LYS A 130 -17.89 -17.40 13.64
CA LYS A 130 -16.49 -17.86 13.59
C LYS A 130 -15.77 -17.34 12.33
N LYS A 131 -16.44 -17.37 11.17
CA LYS A 131 -15.93 -16.80 9.92
C LYS A 131 -15.59 -15.31 10.07
N LEU A 132 -16.50 -14.50 10.63
CA LEU A 132 -16.27 -13.05 10.82
C LEU A 132 -15.12 -12.79 11.81
N LYS A 133 -15.00 -13.58 12.88
CA LYS A 133 -13.87 -13.48 13.81
C LYS A 133 -12.55 -13.87 13.14
N SER A 134 -12.53 -14.94 12.35
CA SER A 134 -11.37 -15.36 11.60
C SER A 134 -10.94 -14.29 10.57
N ALA A 135 -11.89 -13.69 9.87
CA ALA A 135 -11.63 -12.60 8.93
C ALA A 135 -11.02 -11.37 9.63
N TYR A 136 -11.50 -11.03 10.83
CA TYR A 136 -10.88 -9.94 11.61
C TYR A 136 -9.45 -10.26 12.03
N GLN A 137 -9.17 -11.48 12.51
CA GLN A 137 -7.82 -11.91 12.88
C GLN A 137 -6.88 -11.89 11.67
N ALA A 138 -7.34 -12.36 10.51
CA ALA A 138 -6.59 -12.30 9.25
C ALA A 138 -6.27 -10.85 8.86
N GLN A 139 -7.25 -9.94 9.00
CA GLN A 139 -7.05 -8.52 8.68
C GLN A 139 -6.11 -7.83 9.66
N GLN A 140 -6.11 -8.23 10.95
CA GLN A 140 -5.15 -7.74 11.93
C GLN A 140 -3.71 -8.14 11.56
N ALA A 141 -3.50 -9.40 11.20
CA ALA A 141 -2.19 -9.87 10.73
C ALA A 141 -1.76 -9.15 9.45
N SER A 142 -2.69 -8.94 8.50
CA SER A 142 -2.44 -8.19 7.27
C SER A 142 -2.07 -6.72 7.54
N TYR A 143 -2.69 -6.08 8.53
CA TYR A 143 -2.33 -4.71 8.94
C TYR A 143 -0.89 -4.67 9.51
N GLU A 144 -0.54 -5.60 10.40
CA GLU A 144 0.80 -5.71 10.96
C GLU A 144 1.87 -5.94 9.86
N ASP A 145 1.54 -6.77 8.86
CA ASP A 145 2.41 -7.01 7.71
C ASP A 145 2.54 -5.76 6.83
N THR A 146 1.46 -4.98 6.64
CA THR A 146 1.50 -3.70 5.92
C THR A 146 2.41 -2.68 6.63
N VAL A 147 2.31 -2.57 7.94
CA VAL A 147 3.18 -1.70 8.76
C VAL A 147 4.65 -2.08 8.56
N ARG A 148 4.98 -3.37 8.69
CA ARG A 148 6.34 -3.87 8.58
C ARG A 148 6.93 -3.73 7.18
N SER A 149 6.13 -4.03 6.15
CA SER A 149 6.57 -3.86 4.76
C SER A 149 6.79 -2.40 4.38
N THR A 150 5.96 -1.49 4.91
CA THR A 150 6.14 -0.05 4.73
C THR A 150 7.42 0.43 5.43
N GLU A 151 7.67 -0.02 6.66
CA GLU A 151 8.91 0.28 7.38
C GLU A 151 10.14 -0.16 6.57
N SER A 152 10.15 -1.42 6.10
CA SER A 152 11.24 -1.96 5.28
C SER A 152 11.43 -1.16 3.98
N ALA A 153 10.36 -0.79 3.29
CA ALA A 153 10.41 -0.02 2.06
C ALA A 153 10.96 1.41 2.29
N VAL A 154 10.56 2.07 3.37
CA VAL A 154 11.05 3.40 3.74
C VAL A 154 12.55 3.35 4.07
N ARG A 155 13.02 2.37 4.85
CA ARG A 155 14.44 2.18 5.15
C ARG A 155 15.25 1.92 3.89
N GLN A 156 14.77 1.06 2.98
CA GLN A 156 15.43 0.81 1.69
C GLN A 156 15.53 2.07 0.84
N SER A 157 14.46 2.87 0.76
CA SER A 157 14.44 4.14 0.04
C SER A 157 15.40 5.17 0.66
N PHE A 158 15.50 5.21 1.99
CA PHE A 158 16.44 6.05 2.71
C PHE A 158 17.90 5.68 2.38
N TYR A 159 18.27 4.40 2.44
CA TYR A 159 19.62 3.95 2.06
C TYR A 159 19.91 4.17 0.56
N ASN A 160 18.89 4.04 -0.29
CA ASN A 160 19.04 4.41 -1.71
C ASN A 160 19.38 5.89 -1.89
N LEU A 161 18.74 6.77 -1.13
CA LEU A 161 19.03 8.20 -1.15
C LEU A 161 20.44 8.50 -0.65
N LEU A 162 20.91 7.81 0.39
CA LEU A 162 22.31 7.94 0.84
C LEU A 162 23.28 7.50 -0.26
N TYR A 163 23.00 6.40 -0.96
CA TYR A 163 23.80 5.97 -2.11
C TYR A 163 23.81 7.01 -3.24
N LEU A 164 22.64 7.57 -3.59
CA LEU A 164 22.55 8.62 -4.60
C LEU A 164 23.28 9.92 -4.19
N LYS A 165 23.27 10.28 -2.91
CA LYS A 165 24.05 11.40 -2.35
C LYS A 165 25.55 11.16 -2.55
N GLU A 166 26.03 9.95 -2.26
CA GLU A 166 27.42 9.56 -2.51
C GLU A 166 27.76 9.58 -4.01
N LYS A 167 26.85 9.15 -4.88
CA LYS A 167 27.00 9.24 -6.33
C LYS A 167 27.14 10.67 -6.82
N VAL A 168 26.36 11.60 -6.28
CA VAL A 168 26.50 13.04 -6.57
C VAL A 168 27.86 13.56 -6.10
N ALA A 169 28.29 13.18 -4.89
CA ALA A 169 29.60 13.58 -4.36
C ALA A 169 30.75 13.05 -5.23
N ALA A 170 30.67 11.80 -5.69
CA ALA A 170 31.61 11.19 -6.60
C ALA A 170 31.67 11.94 -7.96
N ALA A 171 30.50 12.22 -8.55
CA ALA A 171 30.46 12.96 -9.84
C ALA A 171 31.06 14.37 -9.71
N LYS A 172 30.78 15.09 -8.63
CA LYS A 172 31.37 16.41 -8.33
C LYS A 172 32.89 16.30 -8.16
N SER A 173 33.38 15.31 -7.42
CA SER A 173 34.82 15.07 -7.24
C SER A 173 35.52 14.74 -8.56
N THR A 174 34.85 13.99 -9.44
CA THR A 174 35.34 13.73 -10.81
C THR A 174 35.43 15.02 -11.62
N LEU A 175 34.41 15.85 -11.61
CA LEU A 175 34.43 17.16 -12.30
C LEU A 175 35.55 18.07 -11.79
N GLU A 176 35.73 18.16 -10.46
CA GLU A 176 36.82 18.94 -9.86
C GLU A 176 38.23 18.43 -10.30
N SER A 177 38.37 17.11 -10.37
CA SER A 177 39.60 16.47 -10.83
C SER A 177 39.88 16.78 -12.29
N TYR A 178 38.91 16.70 -13.18
CA TYR A 178 39.04 17.06 -14.57
C TYR A 178 39.28 18.56 -14.78
N GLN A 179 38.64 19.41 -13.97
CA GLN A 179 38.92 20.85 -13.99
C GLN A 179 40.39 21.13 -13.64
N SER A 180 40.90 20.52 -12.58
CA SER A 180 42.29 20.64 -12.16
C SER A 180 43.27 20.15 -13.24
N GLN A 181 42.96 19.00 -13.87
CA GLN A 181 43.76 18.46 -14.98
C GLN A 181 43.77 19.40 -16.20
N TYR A 182 42.62 19.94 -16.58
CA TYR A 182 42.53 20.91 -17.67
C TYR A 182 43.39 22.16 -17.39
N ASP A 183 43.27 22.72 -16.19
CA ASP A 183 44.05 23.91 -15.81
C ASP A 183 45.56 23.65 -15.81
N GLN A 184 46.00 22.48 -15.32
CA GLN A 184 47.39 22.06 -15.34
C GLN A 184 47.90 21.83 -16.78
N THR A 185 47.09 21.17 -17.61
CA THR A 185 47.46 20.89 -19.02
C THR A 185 47.52 22.17 -19.83
N LYS A 186 46.57 23.09 -19.61
CA LYS A 186 46.59 24.42 -20.23
C LYS A 186 47.85 25.21 -19.87
N ASN A 187 48.24 25.24 -18.59
CA ASN A 187 49.47 25.87 -18.15
C ASN A 187 50.73 25.24 -18.77
N LYS A 188 50.74 23.94 -19.00
CA LYS A 188 51.87 23.24 -19.70
C LYS A 188 51.87 23.54 -21.19
N TYR A 189 50.69 23.60 -21.83
CA TYR A 189 50.55 23.97 -23.24
C TYR A 189 51.01 25.41 -23.51
N ASP A 190 50.59 26.36 -22.69
CA ASP A 190 50.96 27.77 -22.78
C ASP A 190 52.50 27.97 -22.66
N ARG A 191 53.20 27.02 -22.01
CA ARG A 191 54.67 26.97 -21.90
C ARG A 191 55.33 26.13 -23.00
N GLY A 192 54.55 25.57 -23.93
CA GLY A 192 55.05 24.71 -25.01
C GLY A 192 55.55 23.32 -24.56
N VAL A 193 55.14 22.83 -23.38
CA VAL A 193 55.61 21.56 -22.79
C VAL A 193 54.79 20.36 -23.28
N VAL A 194 53.49 20.58 -23.62
CA VAL A 194 52.60 19.53 -24.11
C VAL A 194 51.95 19.92 -25.44
N PRO A 195 51.56 18.95 -26.27
CA PRO A 195 50.88 19.21 -27.54
C PRO A 195 49.42 19.68 -27.33
N GLU A 196 48.87 20.34 -28.35
CA GLU A 196 47.48 20.81 -28.36
C GLU A 196 46.49 19.65 -28.19
N LEU A 197 46.82 18.46 -28.67
CA LEU A 197 45.99 17.26 -28.51
C LEU A 197 45.71 16.95 -27.04
N ASP A 198 46.71 17.11 -26.16
CA ASP A 198 46.52 16.86 -24.72
C ASP A 198 45.57 17.89 -24.09
N LEU A 199 45.68 19.17 -24.51
CA LEU A 199 44.76 20.21 -24.06
C LEU A 199 43.32 19.94 -24.50
N LEU A 200 43.10 19.58 -25.77
CA LEU A 200 41.79 19.25 -26.31
C LEU A 200 41.22 18.02 -25.60
N THR A 201 42.02 16.99 -25.32
CA THR A 201 41.61 15.80 -24.58
C THR A 201 41.18 16.16 -23.17
N ALA A 202 41.95 16.97 -22.46
CA ALA A 202 41.56 17.41 -21.10
C ALA A 202 40.30 18.26 -21.13
N GLN A 203 40.08 19.09 -22.16
CA GLN A 203 38.87 19.89 -22.33
C GLN A 203 37.63 19.00 -22.59
N VAL A 204 37.74 17.99 -23.46
CA VAL A 204 36.64 17.04 -23.73
C VAL A 204 36.23 16.32 -22.48
N ASN A 205 37.20 15.84 -21.67
CA ASN A 205 36.85 15.14 -20.41
C ASN A 205 36.17 16.05 -19.41
N LEU A 206 36.61 17.30 -19.30
CA LEU A 206 35.94 18.30 -18.46
C LEU A 206 34.50 18.56 -18.92
N GLU A 207 34.32 18.80 -20.23
CA GLU A 207 32.94 19.09 -20.74
C GLU A 207 31.99 17.89 -20.66
N THR A 208 32.50 16.67 -20.83
CA THR A 208 31.70 15.45 -20.69
C THR A 208 31.33 15.16 -19.25
N SER A 209 32.12 15.55 -18.27
CA SER A 209 31.82 15.32 -16.85
C SER A 209 30.75 16.26 -16.27
N LYS A 210 30.47 17.40 -16.90
CA LYS A 210 29.42 18.33 -16.43
C LYS A 210 28.03 17.73 -16.50
N PRO A 211 27.55 17.15 -17.64
CA PRO A 211 26.26 16.47 -17.73
C PRO A 211 26.12 15.29 -16.74
N ASP A 212 27.22 14.62 -16.38
CA ASP A 212 27.19 13.52 -15.42
C ASP A 212 26.80 14.01 -14.01
N VAL A 213 27.32 15.19 -13.61
CA VAL A 213 26.90 15.83 -12.34
C VAL A 213 25.44 16.22 -12.38
N ASP A 214 24.97 16.82 -13.48
CA ASP A 214 23.56 17.22 -13.63
C ASP A 214 22.63 16.01 -13.59
N SER A 215 23.02 14.92 -14.25
CA SER A 215 22.28 13.66 -14.24
C SER A 215 22.21 13.01 -12.84
N ALA A 216 23.33 13.02 -12.12
CA ALA A 216 23.38 12.51 -10.74
C ALA A 216 22.51 13.35 -9.79
N LEU A 217 22.56 14.69 -9.92
CA LEU A 217 21.71 15.62 -9.17
C LEU A 217 20.23 15.40 -9.47
N ALA A 218 19.87 15.29 -10.74
CA ALA A 218 18.49 15.05 -11.16
C ALA A 218 17.96 13.73 -10.57
N SER A 219 18.76 12.66 -10.63
CA SER A 219 18.39 11.36 -10.04
C SER A 219 18.20 11.46 -8.53
N TYR A 220 19.08 12.14 -7.82
CA TYR A 220 18.97 12.36 -6.37
C TYR A 220 17.71 13.15 -6.01
N TYR A 221 17.46 14.30 -6.65
CA TYR A 221 16.30 15.13 -6.33
C TYR A 221 14.98 14.46 -6.69
N ASN A 222 14.89 13.77 -7.81
CA ASN A 222 13.67 13.02 -8.18
C ASN A 222 13.36 11.95 -7.14
N THR A 223 14.36 11.15 -6.76
CA THR A 223 14.17 10.11 -5.74
C THR A 223 13.88 10.72 -4.36
N LEU A 224 14.49 11.87 -4.02
CA LEU A 224 14.19 12.58 -2.78
C LEU A 224 12.73 13.05 -2.73
N HIS A 225 12.21 13.61 -3.82
CA HIS A 225 10.81 14.02 -3.89
C HIS A 225 9.85 12.83 -3.78
N GLU A 226 10.13 11.70 -4.45
CA GLU A 226 9.35 10.47 -4.30
C GLU A 226 9.36 9.96 -2.85
N PHE A 227 10.52 10.01 -2.21
CA PHE A 227 10.67 9.62 -0.81
C PHE A 227 9.87 10.53 0.13
N LEU A 228 9.99 11.85 -0.03
CA LEU A 228 9.23 12.83 0.77
C LEU A 228 7.72 12.64 0.62
N ASN A 229 7.25 12.39 -0.60
CA ASN A 229 5.84 12.05 -0.85
C ASN A 229 5.42 10.74 -0.15
N THR A 230 6.30 9.73 -0.15
CA THR A 230 6.03 8.43 0.49
C THR A 230 5.89 8.57 2.01
N ILE A 231 6.73 9.39 2.64
CA ILE A 231 6.65 9.66 4.09
C ILE A 231 5.62 10.75 4.43
N GLY A 232 4.93 11.31 3.43
CA GLY A 232 3.88 12.31 3.60
C GLY A 232 4.38 13.67 4.09
N LEU A 233 5.63 14.00 3.80
CA LEU A 233 6.24 15.28 4.16
C LEU A 233 6.21 16.22 2.95
N GLU A 234 5.27 17.15 2.95
CA GLU A 234 5.18 18.19 1.93
C GLU A 234 6.09 19.38 2.34
N LEU A 235 7.22 19.48 1.67
CA LEU A 235 8.16 20.59 1.90
C LEU A 235 8.18 21.53 0.69
N PRO A 236 8.32 22.85 0.92
CA PRO A 236 8.60 23.79 -0.17
C PRO A 236 9.85 23.38 -0.94
N PHE A 237 9.87 23.57 -2.26
CA PHE A 237 11.01 23.20 -3.12
C PHE A 237 12.34 23.86 -2.70
N SER A 238 12.27 24.95 -1.94
CA SER A 238 13.42 25.69 -1.40
C SER A 238 13.99 25.12 -0.10
N THR A 239 13.36 24.07 0.48
CA THR A 239 13.83 23.46 1.73
C THR A 239 15.00 22.53 1.47
N ASP A 240 16.08 22.71 2.22
CA ASP A 240 17.26 21.85 2.17
C ASP A 240 17.06 20.67 3.15
N VAL A 241 16.97 19.44 2.61
CA VAL A 241 16.81 18.23 3.40
C VAL A 241 18.16 17.55 3.55
N GLU A 242 18.66 17.48 4.78
CA GLU A 242 19.89 16.76 5.09
C GLU A 242 19.57 15.36 5.63
N LEU A 243 20.04 14.34 4.92
CA LEU A 243 19.91 12.96 5.37
C LEU A 243 21.05 12.64 6.34
N SER A 244 20.71 12.21 7.54
CA SER A 244 21.66 11.78 8.59
C SER A 244 21.66 10.25 8.68
N GLY A 245 22.74 9.62 8.24
CA GLY A 245 22.94 8.17 8.21
C GLY A 245 24.19 7.81 7.45
N SER A 246 24.61 6.57 7.50
CA SER A 246 25.78 6.06 6.78
C SER A 246 25.48 4.73 6.08
N LEU A 247 26.07 4.53 4.90
CA LEU A 247 26.10 3.22 4.25
C LEU A 247 27.08 2.25 4.92
N ASP A 248 27.95 2.76 5.81
CA ASP A 248 28.90 1.94 6.55
C ASP A 248 28.21 1.01 7.57
N ASP A 249 26.89 1.23 7.83
CA ASP A 249 26.05 0.28 8.55
C ASP A 249 26.07 -1.13 7.92
N ALA A 250 26.36 -1.24 6.61
CA ALA A 250 26.56 -2.52 5.94
C ALA A 250 27.69 -3.38 6.55
N GLU A 251 28.67 -2.76 7.19
CA GLU A 251 29.79 -3.47 7.84
C GLU A 251 29.37 -4.09 9.18
N THR A 252 28.29 -3.60 9.78
CA THR A 252 27.73 -4.11 11.04
C THR A 252 26.85 -5.34 10.83
N VAL A 253 26.56 -5.72 9.59
CA VAL A 253 25.69 -6.86 9.27
C VAL A 253 26.34 -8.15 9.73
N GLN A 254 25.64 -8.86 10.64
CA GLN A 254 26.08 -10.14 11.16
C GLN A 254 26.05 -11.24 10.08
N ARG A 255 26.84 -12.26 10.28
CA ARG A 255 26.77 -13.45 9.43
C ARG A 255 25.48 -14.21 9.70
N ILE A 256 24.64 -14.35 8.69
CA ILE A 256 23.37 -15.08 8.76
C ILE A 256 23.63 -16.54 8.37
N GLY A 257 23.37 -17.46 9.29
CA GLY A 257 23.61 -18.88 9.08
C GLY A 257 22.42 -19.58 8.39
N PRO A 258 22.63 -20.82 7.88
CA PRO A 258 21.60 -21.60 7.19
C PRO A 258 20.48 -22.10 8.12
N GLU A 259 20.62 -21.94 9.44
CA GLU A 259 19.58 -22.27 10.43
C GLU A 259 18.30 -21.47 10.22
N VAL A 260 18.38 -20.29 9.61
CA VAL A 260 17.23 -19.45 9.27
C VAL A 260 16.29 -20.12 8.28
N ILE A 261 16.80 -21.06 7.46
CA ILE A 261 15.99 -21.80 6.47
C ILE A 261 15.03 -22.78 7.16
N LYS A 262 15.32 -23.21 8.38
CA LYS A 262 14.46 -24.17 9.09
C LYS A 262 13.17 -23.48 9.56
N GLY A 263 12.03 -23.91 8.98
CA GLY A 263 10.71 -23.37 9.34
C GLY A 263 10.47 -21.93 8.92
N CYS A 264 11.27 -21.41 7.99
CA CYS A 264 11.11 -20.07 7.45
C CYS A 264 9.77 -19.91 6.72
N GLU A 265 9.26 -20.99 6.11
CA GLU A 265 8.01 -21.01 5.36
C GLU A 265 6.81 -20.59 6.23
N ASP A 266 6.79 -21.02 7.50
CA ASP A 266 5.68 -20.74 8.41
C ASP A 266 5.78 -19.33 9.05
N LYS A 267 6.93 -18.68 8.92
CA LYS A 267 7.14 -17.29 9.39
C LYS A 267 6.74 -16.26 8.33
N SER A 268 6.74 -16.64 7.06
CA SER A 268 6.43 -15.72 5.96
C SER A 268 5.01 -15.18 6.05
N PRO A 269 4.83 -13.84 5.94
CA PRO A 269 3.52 -13.20 5.91
C PRO A 269 2.62 -13.78 4.83
N ALA A 270 3.17 -14.03 3.65
CA ALA A 270 2.43 -14.55 2.51
C ALA A 270 1.84 -15.95 2.75
N VAL A 271 2.55 -16.82 3.48
CA VAL A 271 2.03 -18.14 3.86
C VAL A 271 0.98 -18.02 4.95
N ARG A 272 1.19 -17.16 5.95
CA ARG A 272 0.21 -16.89 7.01
C ARG A 272 -1.10 -16.34 6.46
N GLN A 273 -1.07 -15.40 5.54
CA GLN A 273 -2.26 -14.87 4.87
C GLN A 273 -3.09 -15.97 4.18
N LEU A 274 -2.43 -16.89 3.48
CA LEU A 274 -3.11 -18.04 2.86
C LEU A 274 -3.68 -19.02 3.89
N GLN A 275 -2.99 -19.25 5.01
CA GLN A 275 -3.49 -20.08 6.12
C GLN A 275 -4.72 -19.46 6.79
N ASP A 276 -4.75 -18.16 6.97
CA ASP A 276 -5.90 -17.44 7.52
C ASP A 276 -7.08 -17.42 6.53
N ALA A 277 -6.80 -17.30 5.23
CA ALA A 277 -7.81 -17.45 4.18
C ALA A 277 -8.40 -18.86 4.16
N LEU A 278 -7.56 -19.89 4.27
CA LEU A 278 -8.01 -21.29 4.40
C LEU A 278 -8.93 -21.48 5.61
N ARG A 279 -8.54 -20.99 6.78
CA ARG A 279 -9.35 -21.07 8.00
C ARG A 279 -10.71 -20.38 7.82
N THR A 280 -10.73 -19.23 7.18
CA THR A 280 -11.96 -18.49 6.87
C THR A 280 -12.85 -19.25 5.89
N ALA A 281 -12.27 -19.91 4.89
CA ALA A 281 -12.97 -20.75 3.93
C ALA A 281 -13.56 -22.02 4.60
N GLU A 282 -12.86 -22.63 5.56
CA GLU A 282 -13.37 -23.75 6.35
C GLU A 282 -14.63 -23.36 7.14
N TYR A 283 -14.63 -22.18 7.76
CA TYR A 283 -15.84 -21.67 8.42
C TYR A 283 -16.95 -21.30 7.42
N ALA A 284 -16.58 -20.82 6.22
CA ALA A 284 -17.54 -20.56 5.15
C ALA A 284 -18.22 -21.86 4.67
N LYS A 285 -17.43 -22.94 4.50
CA LYS A 285 -17.98 -24.27 4.20
C LYS A 285 -18.93 -24.76 5.29
N GLN A 286 -18.51 -24.66 6.55
CA GLN A 286 -19.37 -25.07 7.69
C GLN A 286 -20.67 -24.27 7.71
N TYR A 287 -20.63 -22.97 7.43
CA TYR A 287 -21.81 -22.13 7.30
C TYR A 287 -22.71 -22.61 6.15
N ALA A 288 -22.14 -22.76 4.95
CA ALA A 288 -22.88 -23.22 3.76
C ALA A 288 -23.53 -24.60 3.99
N TYR A 289 -22.80 -25.53 4.59
CA TYR A 289 -23.31 -26.86 4.91
C TYR A 289 -24.47 -26.81 5.91
N ASN A 290 -24.29 -26.08 7.01
CA ASN A 290 -25.33 -25.98 8.04
C ASN A 290 -26.60 -25.31 7.50
N SER A 291 -26.45 -24.23 6.71
CA SER A 291 -27.58 -23.54 6.09
C SER A 291 -28.28 -24.37 5.02
N ALA A 292 -27.55 -25.27 4.33
CA ALA A 292 -28.12 -26.15 3.30
C ALA A 292 -28.83 -27.37 3.86
N TYR A 293 -28.37 -27.96 4.95
CA TYR A 293 -28.83 -29.26 5.41
C TYR A 293 -29.53 -29.26 6.78
N LEU A 294 -29.43 -28.19 7.56
CA LEU A 294 -30.02 -28.08 8.88
C LEU A 294 -31.22 -27.13 8.87
N PRO A 295 -32.18 -27.31 9.80
CA PRO A 295 -33.35 -26.44 9.86
C PRO A 295 -33.01 -25.04 10.32
N SER A 296 -33.78 -24.06 9.84
CA SER A 296 -33.83 -22.70 10.36
C SER A 296 -35.10 -22.42 11.12
N LEU A 297 -35.01 -21.58 12.15
CA LEU A 297 -36.15 -21.13 12.97
C LEU A 297 -36.48 -19.69 12.58
N THR A 298 -37.71 -19.42 12.20
CA THR A 298 -38.21 -18.09 11.89
C THR A 298 -39.25 -17.67 12.92
N LEU A 299 -39.04 -16.52 13.52
CA LEU A 299 -40.00 -15.83 14.38
C LEU A 299 -40.49 -14.60 13.63
N GLY A 300 -41.81 -14.44 13.52
CA GLY A 300 -42.45 -13.31 12.88
C GLY A 300 -43.45 -12.63 13.79
N ALA A 301 -43.50 -11.32 13.74
CA ALA A 301 -44.53 -10.51 14.35
C ALA A 301 -44.96 -9.42 13.38
N ASN A 302 -46.26 -9.31 13.13
CA ASN A 302 -46.81 -8.32 12.22
C ASN A 302 -47.92 -7.55 12.91
N ILE A 303 -48.00 -6.26 12.66
CA ILE A 303 -49.05 -5.37 13.10
C ILE A 303 -49.58 -4.65 11.87
N PHE A 304 -50.85 -4.80 11.59
CA PHE A 304 -51.55 -4.13 10.50
C PHE A 304 -52.50 -3.11 11.11
N PRO A 305 -52.10 -1.82 11.17
CA PRO A 305 -53.07 -0.78 11.47
C PRO A 305 -54.06 -0.67 10.33
N GLU A 306 -55.29 -0.37 10.69
CA GLU A 306 -56.45 -0.38 9.84
C GLU A 306 -56.37 0.61 8.67
N PHE A 307 -56.06 0.13 7.47
CA PHE A 307 -56.27 0.84 6.20
C PHE A 307 -56.49 -0.17 5.06
N HIS A 308 -57.61 -0.92 5.15
CA HIS A 308 -58.12 -1.66 4.02
C HIS A 308 -59.29 -0.89 3.43
N SER A 309 -59.11 -0.13 2.36
CA SER A 309 -60.22 0.41 1.61
C SER A 309 -60.45 -0.46 0.37
N LYS A 310 -61.43 -1.33 0.42
CA LYS A 310 -61.82 -2.15 -0.73
C LYS A 310 -62.51 -1.35 -1.82
N ASN A 311 -63.11 -0.23 -1.46
CA ASN A 311 -63.68 0.72 -2.42
C ASN A 311 -63.59 2.14 -1.87
N LEU A 312 -63.01 3.04 -2.64
CA LEU A 312 -62.95 4.47 -2.29
C LEU A 312 -64.33 5.15 -2.24
N GLU A 313 -65.35 4.49 -2.75
CA GLU A 313 -66.71 5.04 -2.86
C GLU A 313 -67.69 4.51 -1.78
N THR A 314 -67.34 3.43 -1.09
CA THR A 314 -68.13 2.91 0.01
C THR A 314 -67.22 2.62 1.20
N SER A 315 -67.19 3.53 2.16
CA SER A 315 -66.48 3.34 3.43
C SER A 315 -67.20 2.30 4.32
N ASP A 316 -67.09 1.03 4.00
CA ASP A 316 -67.42 -0.02 4.93
C ASP A 316 -66.12 -0.41 5.68
N SER A 317 -65.82 0.35 6.73
CA SER A 317 -64.66 0.24 7.59
C SER A 317 -64.90 -0.79 8.69
N SER A 318 -65.01 -2.04 8.32
CA SER A 318 -65.09 -3.13 9.29
C SER A 318 -63.69 -3.73 9.64
N ASP A 319 -62.63 -3.20 9.09
CA ASP A 319 -61.27 -3.70 9.29
C ASP A 319 -60.72 -3.18 10.61
N LYS A 320 -60.67 -4.02 11.61
CA LYS A 320 -60.04 -3.72 12.89
C LYS A 320 -58.54 -3.97 12.81
N PRO A 321 -57.72 -3.16 13.51
CA PRO A 321 -56.28 -3.42 13.59
C PRO A 321 -56.05 -4.82 14.17
N TYR A 322 -55.20 -5.61 13.53
CA TYR A 322 -54.88 -6.93 14.02
C TYR A 322 -53.36 -7.12 14.10
N TRP A 323 -52.97 -8.03 14.95
CA TRP A 323 -51.57 -8.47 15.08
C TRP A 323 -51.49 -9.98 14.85
N ASN A 324 -50.35 -10.41 14.35
CA ASN A 324 -50.03 -11.79 14.13
C ASN A 324 -48.64 -12.09 14.66
N VAL A 325 -48.48 -13.17 15.42
CA VAL A 325 -47.16 -13.70 15.81
C VAL A 325 -47.08 -15.12 15.26
N SER A 326 -45.97 -15.40 14.61
CA SER A 326 -45.72 -16.68 13.96
C SER A 326 -44.37 -17.26 14.38
N ILE A 327 -44.34 -18.58 14.54
CA ILE A 327 -43.12 -19.36 14.67
C ILE A 327 -43.12 -20.40 13.56
N GLY A 328 -42.03 -20.50 12.84
CA GLY A 328 -41.90 -21.45 11.75
C GLY A 328 -40.54 -22.15 11.79
N ILE A 329 -40.54 -23.42 11.48
CA ILE A 329 -39.32 -24.20 11.25
C ILE A 329 -39.29 -24.53 9.76
N SER A 330 -38.18 -24.20 9.08
CA SER A 330 -37.97 -24.51 7.66
C SER A 330 -36.77 -25.40 7.51
N LEU A 331 -36.92 -26.49 6.78
CA LEU A 331 -35.84 -27.39 6.39
C LEU A 331 -35.75 -27.40 4.86
N PRO A 332 -34.62 -26.97 4.26
CA PRO A 332 -34.45 -26.99 2.82
C PRO A 332 -34.26 -28.45 2.34
N LEU A 333 -35.23 -28.98 1.60
CA LEU A 333 -35.18 -30.36 1.08
C LEU A 333 -34.51 -30.43 -0.30
N ASP A 334 -34.44 -29.32 -1.03
CA ASP A 334 -33.79 -29.22 -2.32
C ASP A 334 -32.28 -29.53 -2.25
N SER A 335 -31.63 -29.27 -1.12
CA SER A 335 -30.22 -29.61 -0.87
C SER A 335 -29.92 -31.11 -0.95
N TRP A 336 -30.94 -31.96 -0.79
CA TRP A 336 -30.83 -33.42 -0.90
C TRP A 336 -30.96 -33.92 -2.35
N ILE A 337 -31.41 -33.04 -3.25
CA ILE A 337 -31.57 -33.36 -4.67
C ILE A 337 -30.19 -33.23 -5.37
N TYR A 338 -29.84 -34.23 -6.15
CA TYR A 338 -28.60 -34.18 -6.95
C TYR A 338 -28.64 -33.02 -7.95
N GLY A 339 -27.58 -32.22 -8.03
CA GLY A 339 -27.50 -31.05 -8.92
C GLY A 339 -28.22 -29.81 -8.40
N SER A 340 -28.62 -29.76 -7.12
CA SER A 340 -29.21 -28.56 -6.53
C SER A 340 -28.15 -27.48 -6.31
N SER A 341 -28.54 -26.21 -6.45
CA SER A 341 -27.68 -25.03 -6.24
C SER A 341 -27.07 -24.98 -4.83
N ALA A 342 -27.83 -25.44 -3.79
CA ALA A 342 -27.35 -25.52 -2.43
C ALA A 342 -26.18 -26.50 -2.27
N ARG A 343 -26.29 -27.67 -2.94
CA ARG A 343 -25.25 -28.69 -2.95
C ARG A 343 -24.01 -28.22 -3.71
N ASP A 344 -24.21 -27.56 -4.87
CA ASP A 344 -23.13 -26.97 -5.64
C ASP A 344 -22.40 -25.87 -4.86
N THR A 345 -23.12 -25.08 -4.09
CA THR A 345 -22.53 -24.06 -3.18
C THR A 345 -21.60 -24.71 -2.15
N VAL A 346 -21.99 -25.81 -1.54
CA VAL A 346 -21.14 -26.55 -0.59
C VAL A 346 -19.91 -27.14 -1.27
N ALA A 347 -20.09 -27.74 -2.46
CA ALA A 347 -19.01 -28.29 -3.25
C ALA A 347 -17.99 -27.21 -3.67
N ALA A 348 -18.45 -26.02 -4.09
CA ALA A 348 -17.60 -24.89 -4.43
C ALA A 348 -16.74 -24.40 -3.23
N GLN A 349 -17.24 -24.55 -1.99
CA GLN A 349 -16.41 -24.26 -0.81
C GLN A 349 -15.32 -25.34 -0.61
N ASP A 350 -15.60 -26.60 -0.94
CA ASP A 350 -14.59 -27.65 -0.91
C ASP A 350 -13.48 -27.40 -1.94
N ASP A 351 -13.87 -27.03 -3.16
CA ASP A 351 -12.92 -26.69 -4.21
C ASP A 351 -12.04 -25.50 -3.76
N THR A 352 -12.62 -24.49 -3.14
CA THR A 352 -11.91 -23.32 -2.58
C THR A 352 -10.91 -23.75 -1.49
N ILE A 353 -11.29 -24.66 -0.62
CA ILE A 353 -10.40 -25.19 0.44
C ILE A 353 -9.24 -25.98 -0.17
N GLN A 354 -9.51 -26.81 -1.19
CA GLN A 354 -8.46 -27.56 -1.90
C GLN A 354 -7.51 -26.62 -2.62
N ASP A 355 -8.02 -25.59 -3.28
CA ASP A 355 -7.22 -24.59 -3.96
C ASP A 355 -6.29 -23.84 -2.96
N TYR A 356 -6.78 -23.38 -1.81
CA TYR A 356 -5.92 -22.79 -0.79
C TYR A 356 -4.84 -23.74 -0.27
N LYS A 357 -5.14 -25.03 -0.11
CA LYS A 357 -4.13 -26.03 0.29
C LYS A 357 -3.03 -26.17 -0.74
N LEU A 358 -3.38 -26.17 -2.02
CA LEU A 358 -2.41 -26.21 -3.13
C LEU A 358 -1.57 -24.93 -3.17
N GLN A 359 -2.22 -23.75 -3.05
CA GLN A 359 -1.53 -22.46 -3.00
C GLN A 359 -0.55 -22.36 -1.82
N ILE A 360 -0.93 -22.87 -0.64
CA ILE A 360 -0.05 -22.91 0.54
C ILE A 360 1.16 -23.80 0.28
N ALA A 361 0.95 -24.98 -0.31
CA ALA A 361 2.03 -25.91 -0.62
C ALA A 361 3.02 -25.33 -1.64
N ASP A 362 2.52 -24.65 -2.66
CA ASP A 362 3.33 -23.97 -3.67
C ASP A 362 4.04 -22.75 -3.09
N LYS A 363 3.31 -21.91 -2.32
CA LYS A 363 3.88 -20.71 -1.70
C LYS A 363 5.00 -21.04 -0.70
N LYS A 364 4.87 -22.13 0.08
CA LYS A 364 5.94 -22.59 0.96
C LYS A 364 7.23 -22.92 0.19
N LYS A 365 7.11 -23.58 -0.97
CA LYS A 365 8.27 -23.86 -1.84
C LYS A 365 8.90 -22.57 -2.37
N THR A 366 8.08 -21.67 -2.88
CA THR A 366 8.54 -20.38 -3.42
C THR A 366 9.24 -19.53 -2.34
N VAL A 367 8.65 -19.41 -1.16
CA VAL A 367 9.25 -18.69 -0.01
C VAL A 367 10.58 -19.30 0.38
N ARG A 368 10.65 -20.63 0.48
CA ARG A 368 11.92 -21.31 0.81
C ARG A 368 13.01 -21.01 -0.21
N THR A 369 12.67 -21.06 -1.51
CA THR A 369 13.61 -20.73 -2.60
C THR A 369 14.04 -19.27 -2.51
N SER A 370 13.10 -18.33 -2.34
CA SER A 370 13.38 -16.91 -2.18
C SER A 370 14.33 -16.63 -1.01
N ILE A 371 14.11 -17.28 0.14
CA ILE A 371 14.98 -17.11 1.31
C ILE A 371 16.39 -17.67 1.06
N ILE A 372 16.51 -18.83 0.38
CA ILE A 372 17.81 -19.38 0.00
C ILE A 372 18.54 -18.42 -0.95
N GLU A 373 17.86 -17.86 -1.94
CA GLU A 373 18.42 -16.88 -2.87
C GLU A 373 18.89 -15.61 -2.12
N LYS A 374 18.06 -15.07 -1.23
CA LYS A 374 18.41 -13.89 -0.42
C LYS A 374 19.63 -14.15 0.47
N LEU A 375 19.69 -15.31 1.14
CA LEU A 375 20.85 -15.69 1.95
C LEU A 375 22.11 -15.82 1.10
N THR A 376 22.02 -16.44 -0.07
CA THR A 376 23.14 -16.57 -1.01
C THR A 376 23.61 -15.20 -1.50
N ASN A 377 22.66 -14.30 -1.81
CA ASN A 377 23.00 -12.93 -2.21
C ASN A 377 23.68 -12.17 -1.08
N ILE A 378 23.18 -12.26 0.16
CA ILE A 378 23.81 -11.62 1.34
C ILE A 378 25.23 -12.16 1.55
N GLU A 379 25.42 -13.48 1.52
CA GLU A 379 26.76 -14.06 1.67
C GLU A 379 27.71 -13.63 0.56
N THR A 380 27.21 -13.56 -0.69
CA THR A 380 27.97 -13.09 -1.85
C THR A 380 28.32 -11.61 -1.69
N SER A 381 27.35 -10.75 -1.34
CA SER A 381 27.57 -9.33 -1.10
C SER A 381 28.58 -9.09 0.02
N GLN A 382 28.55 -9.85 1.13
CA GLN A 382 29.55 -9.74 2.20
C GLN A 382 30.97 -10.09 1.73
N LYS A 383 31.12 -11.09 0.85
CA LYS A 383 32.43 -11.44 0.24
C LYS A 383 32.88 -10.37 -0.75
N THR A 384 31.95 -9.90 -1.59
CA THR A 384 32.20 -8.85 -2.58
C THR A 384 32.58 -7.54 -1.90
N LEU A 385 31.94 -7.17 -0.80
CA LEU A 385 32.23 -5.96 -0.03
C LEU A 385 33.71 -5.93 0.41
N LYS A 386 34.23 -7.05 0.94
CA LYS A 386 35.65 -7.17 1.30
C LYS A 386 36.58 -6.98 0.09
N ALA A 387 36.19 -7.54 -1.05
CA ALA A 387 36.99 -7.37 -2.28
C ALA A 387 36.91 -5.92 -2.80
N ARG A 388 35.77 -5.24 -2.66
CA ARG A 388 35.61 -3.81 -3.05
C ARG A 388 36.48 -2.90 -2.16
N HIS A 389 36.55 -3.15 -0.85
CA HIS A 389 37.46 -2.42 0.03
C HIS A 389 38.92 -2.52 -0.41
N LEU A 390 39.38 -3.75 -0.68
CA LEU A 390 40.75 -3.97 -1.16
C LEU A 390 40.98 -3.30 -2.51
N ASN A 391 39.99 -3.41 -3.44
CA ASN A 391 40.09 -2.80 -4.75
C ASN A 391 40.17 -1.28 -4.65
N LEU A 392 39.40 -0.65 -3.76
CA LEU A 392 39.48 0.80 -3.51
C LEU A 392 40.88 1.19 -2.99
N GLU A 393 41.42 0.48 -2.00
CA GLU A 393 42.74 0.73 -1.46
C GLU A 393 43.82 0.66 -2.55
N LEU A 394 43.76 -0.37 -3.40
CA LEU A 394 44.71 -0.52 -4.52
C LEU A 394 44.54 0.56 -5.59
N ALA A 395 43.31 0.94 -5.90
CA ALA A 395 43.01 2.02 -6.85
C ALA A 395 43.54 3.38 -6.34
N GLU A 396 43.39 3.68 -5.04
CA GLU A 396 43.92 4.90 -4.42
C GLU A 396 45.48 4.94 -4.49
N LYS A 397 46.14 3.84 -4.17
CA LYS A 397 47.60 3.72 -4.30
C LYS A 397 48.06 3.88 -5.75
N SER A 398 47.36 3.21 -6.69
CA SER A 398 47.66 3.28 -8.12
C SER A 398 47.52 4.70 -8.66
N TYR A 399 46.40 5.38 -8.34
CA TYR A 399 46.17 6.75 -8.74
C TYR A 399 47.30 7.69 -8.23
N LYS A 400 47.59 7.61 -6.91
CA LYS A 400 48.65 8.45 -6.31
C LYS A 400 50.01 8.24 -6.99
N MET A 401 50.41 7.00 -7.25
CA MET A 401 51.69 6.70 -7.94
C MET A 401 51.69 7.21 -9.38
N THR A 402 50.54 7.08 -10.07
CA THR A 402 50.42 7.56 -11.48
C THR A 402 50.45 9.08 -11.54
N GLU A 403 49.80 9.76 -10.60
CA GLU A 403 49.81 11.22 -10.47
C GLU A 403 51.24 11.75 -10.24
N GLU A 404 51.97 11.14 -9.29
CA GLU A 404 53.38 11.48 -9.05
C GLU A 404 54.29 11.23 -10.28
N ALA A 405 54.03 10.15 -11.03
CA ALA A 405 54.75 9.82 -12.25
C ALA A 405 54.44 10.80 -13.41
N TYR A 406 53.17 11.22 -13.52
CA TYR A 406 52.72 12.23 -14.46
C TYR A 406 53.37 13.60 -14.16
N GLN A 407 53.42 14.01 -12.88
CA GLN A 407 54.09 15.25 -12.48
C GLN A 407 55.57 15.24 -12.82
N ARG A 408 56.25 14.09 -12.75
CA ARG A 408 57.68 13.91 -13.14
C ARG A 408 57.85 13.73 -14.64
N GLY A 409 56.79 13.70 -15.44
CA GLY A 409 56.86 13.52 -16.90
C GLY A 409 57.16 12.08 -17.36
N THR A 410 57.08 11.08 -16.47
CA THR A 410 57.36 9.67 -16.80
C THR A 410 56.07 8.88 -17.20
N LYS A 411 54.92 9.46 -17.04
CA LYS A 411 53.62 8.96 -17.50
C LYS A 411 52.89 10.04 -18.26
N ASP A 412 52.05 9.64 -19.21
CA ASP A 412 51.20 10.50 -20.01
C ASP A 412 49.89 10.86 -19.32
N LEU A 413 49.16 11.83 -19.88
CA LEU A 413 47.85 12.27 -19.40
C LEU A 413 46.81 11.15 -19.44
N LEU A 414 46.85 10.27 -20.47
CA LEU A 414 45.91 9.19 -20.63
C LEU A 414 46.01 8.16 -19.49
N ALA A 415 47.26 7.83 -19.09
CA ALA A 415 47.50 6.94 -17.94
C ALA A 415 46.96 7.54 -16.65
N LEU A 416 47.12 8.86 -16.42
CA LEU A 416 46.58 9.54 -15.26
C LEU A 416 45.04 9.49 -15.25
N GLN A 417 44.38 9.79 -16.37
CA GLN A 417 42.94 9.75 -16.53
C GLN A 417 42.38 8.34 -16.26
N SER A 418 42.98 7.32 -16.89
CA SER A 418 42.57 5.93 -16.69
C SER A 418 42.68 5.48 -15.21
N SER A 419 43.71 5.94 -14.50
CA SER A 419 43.84 5.63 -13.06
C SER A 419 42.85 6.39 -12.20
N LEU A 420 42.47 7.62 -12.56
CA LEU A 420 41.44 8.41 -11.90
C LEU A 420 40.05 7.78 -12.08
N ASP A 421 39.70 7.38 -13.32
CA ASP A 421 38.44 6.71 -13.62
C ASP A 421 38.31 5.39 -12.86
N THR A 422 39.41 4.65 -12.75
CA THR A 422 39.48 3.41 -11.96
C THR A 422 39.19 3.69 -10.48
N LEU A 423 39.77 4.75 -9.92
CA LEU A 423 39.56 5.17 -8.54
C LEU A 423 38.08 5.56 -8.28
N HIS A 424 37.50 6.43 -9.15
CA HIS A 424 36.11 6.84 -9.01
C HIS A 424 35.14 5.68 -9.15
N SER A 425 35.42 4.79 -10.13
CA SER A 425 34.62 3.56 -10.29
C SER A 425 34.71 2.66 -9.05
N ALA A 426 35.91 2.47 -8.48
CA ALA A 426 36.07 1.65 -7.27
C ALA A 426 35.33 2.21 -6.06
N ARG A 427 35.36 3.53 -5.86
CA ARG A 427 34.59 4.21 -4.78
C ARG A 427 33.09 4.00 -4.94
N LEU A 428 32.58 4.24 -6.14
CA LEU A 428 31.15 4.10 -6.40
C LEU A 428 30.68 2.65 -6.25
N GLN A 429 31.46 1.68 -6.75
CA GLN A 429 31.16 0.26 -6.62
C GLN A 429 31.15 -0.22 -5.16
N LEU A 430 32.00 0.35 -4.29
CA LEU A 430 31.95 0.07 -2.86
C LEU A 430 30.63 0.55 -2.25
N ARG A 431 30.23 1.80 -2.52
CA ARG A 431 28.96 2.38 -2.01
C ARG A 431 27.74 1.62 -2.52
N GLU A 432 27.75 1.20 -3.78
CA GLU A 432 26.69 0.39 -4.38
C GLU A 432 26.57 -0.98 -3.71
N GLU A 433 27.68 -1.65 -3.41
CA GLU A 433 27.67 -2.93 -2.71
C GLU A 433 27.19 -2.80 -1.27
N GLN A 434 27.57 -1.72 -0.57
CA GLN A 434 27.08 -1.42 0.77
C GLN A 434 25.54 -1.26 0.77
N TYR A 435 25.01 -0.46 -0.16
CA TYR A 435 23.58 -0.30 -0.33
C TYR A 435 22.88 -1.63 -0.67
N THR A 436 23.46 -2.41 -1.58
CA THR A 436 22.89 -3.70 -2.01
C THR A 436 22.82 -4.69 -0.85
N LEU A 437 23.86 -4.75 -0.01
CA LEU A 437 23.85 -5.60 1.19
C LEU A 437 22.77 -5.17 2.18
N LEU A 438 22.67 -3.89 2.50
CA LEU A 438 21.62 -3.34 3.39
C LEU A 438 20.22 -3.66 2.88
N LYS A 439 19.98 -3.45 1.59
CA LYS A 439 18.72 -3.77 0.93
C LYS A 439 18.37 -5.25 1.06
N ASN A 440 19.30 -6.16 0.74
CA ASN A 440 19.08 -7.61 0.80
C ASN A 440 18.77 -8.08 2.23
N VAL A 441 19.40 -7.49 3.25
CA VAL A 441 19.14 -7.81 4.66
C VAL A 441 17.74 -7.35 5.07
N LEU A 442 17.35 -6.12 4.76
CA LEU A 442 16.02 -5.59 5.05
C LEU A 442 14.90 -6.40 4.36
N GLU A 443 15.14 -6.84 3.12
CA GLU A 443 14.20 -7.71 2.41
C GLU A 443 14.08 -9.09 3.06
N LEU A 444 15.19 -9.67 3.57
CA LEU A 444 15.15 -10.94 4.29
C LEU A 444 14.41 -10.81 5.62
N GLU A 445 14.66 -9.74 6.38
CA GLU A 445 13.98 -9.46 7.65
C GLU A 445 12.46 -9.33 7.43
N ASN A 446 12.05 -8.61 6.39
CA ASN A 446 10.63 -8.47 6.02
C ASN A 446 10.00 -9.81 5.62
N GLU A 447 10.67 -10.63 4.80
CA GLU A 447 10.19 -11.95 4.38
C GLU A 447 10.02 -12.92 5.58
N LEU A 448 10.86 -12.79 6.60
CA LEU A 448 10.82 -13.59 7.83
C LEU A 448 9.93 -13.01 8.92
N SER A 449 9.23 -11.90 8.68
CA SER A 449 8.45 -11.15 9.66
C SER A 449 9.27 -10.71 10.89
N LEU A 450 10.54 -10.41 10.70
CA LEU A 450 11.42 -9.89 11.75
C LEU A 450 11.33 -8.34 11.78
N ALA A 451 11.70 -7.77 12.92
CA ALA A 451 11.87 -6.33 13.01
C ALA A 451 13.08 -5.88 12.19
N SER A 452 12.96 -4.72 11.55
CA SER A 452 14.08 -4.14 10.79
C SER A 452 15.26 -3.88 11.72
N GLY A 453 16.46 -4.28 11.29
CA GLY A 453 17.68 -4.15 12.08
C GLY A 453 18.05 -5.35 12.95
N THR A 454 17.30 -6.44 12.86
CA THR A 454 17.55 -7.67 13.64
C THR A 454 18.94 -8.27 13.39
N TYR A 455 19.43 -8.17 12.14
CA TYR A 455 20.72 -8.71 11.73
C TYR A 455 21.86 -7.68 11.75
N PHE A 456 21.65 -6.52 12.33
CA PHE A 456 22.69 -5.52 12.53
C PHE A 456 23.26 -5.66 13.95
N THR A 457 24.59 -5.50 14.07
CA THR A 457 25.22 -5.43 15.39
C THR A 457 24.90 -4.06 15.98
N THR A 458 24.11 -4.03 17.05
CA THR A 458 23.93 -2.79 17.83
C THR A 458 25.29 -2.40 18.40
N THR A 459 25.97 -1.44 17.79
CA THR A 459 27.05 -0.71 18.47
C THR A 459 26.37 0.12 19.57
N SER A 460 26.28 -0.47 20.77
CA SER A 460 25.95 0.32 21.96
C SER A 460 27.09 1.33 22.16
N ASN A 461 26.83 2.59 21.78
CA ASN A 461 27.58 3.73 22.30
C ASN A 461 27.21 4.00 23.75
#